data_3ff04b6521d02f40519931e23f1bcf9a
#
_entry.id   3ff04b6521d02f40519931e23f1bcf9a
#
_cell.length_a   1.000
_cell.length_b   1.000
_cell.length_c   1.000
_cell.angle_alpha   90.00
_cell.angle_beta   90.00
_cell.angle_gamma   90.00
#
_symmetry.space_group_name_H-M   'P 1'
#
loop_
_entity.id
_entity.type
_entity.pdbx_description
1 polymer ?
#
loop_
_entity_poly.entity_id
_entity_poly.type
_entity_poly.pdbx_seq_one_letter_code
_entity_poly.pdbx_strand_id
1 'polypeptide(L)'
;MSNISTVILAAGKSTRFKSTKGKLLQDLAGLPIISHVYNIAKKISGRKIIIVCNKNNIRELKSLFSDCIFVIQKKQDGTANAILAAKPHLLNKNFLVLFGDVPLITLKSIKNLINKFKSNKTSGSMITFQASNPSGYGRVITKNNKVLKIVEDFKTNNEEQKIKLCNSGVLLVKSNLFFNNLSQIKAHNVKKEKFLPDIFEIYFNQNKPFSYVVCLEEEMLGVNTLEDYIKIDAIYQHTLVNKFIRKGVFII
;
A
#
# COMPACT_ATOMS: atom_id res chain seq x y z
N MET A 1 -17.07 15.92 1.62
CA MET A 1 -15.84 15.56 0.87
C MET A 1 -14.83 14.99 1.83
N SER A 2 -14.16 13.91 1.49
CA SER A 2 -13.18 13.29 2.40
C SER A 2 -11.99 14.22 2.63
N ASN A 3 -11.59 14.40 3.89
CA ASN A 3 -10.41 15.19 4.27
C ASN A 3 -9.13 14.32 4.22
N ILE A 4 -9.07 13.44 3.19
CA ILE A 4 -8.00 12.46 2.98
C ILE A 4 -7.42 12.68 1.60
N SER A 5 -6.08 12.84 1.51
CA SER A 5 -5.34 12.70 0.26
C SER A 5 -4.90 11.26 0.07
N THR A 6 -4.78 10.77 -1.16
CA THR A 6 -4.19 9.45 -1.42
C THR A 6 -2.85 9.58 -2.11
N VAL A 7 -1.86 8.87 -1.59
CA VAL A 7 -0.53 8.69 -2.19
C VAL A 7 -0.47 7.29 -2.78
N ILE A 8 -0.31 7.19 -4.10
CA ILE A 8 -0.09 5.92 -4.80
C ILE A 8 1.40 5.77 -5.07
N LEU A 9 2.02 4.73 -4.53
CA LEU A 9 3.42 4.44 -4.72
C LEU A 9 3.62 3.63 -6.01
N ALA A 10 4.27 4.22 -6.99
CA ALA A 10 4.46 3.71 -8.34
C ALA A 10 5.91 3.82 -8.84
N ALA A 11 6.89 4.11 -7.95
CA ALA A 11 8.28 4.39 -8.32
C ALA A 11 9.18 3.16 -8.37
N GLY A 12 8.68 1.94 -8.10
CA GLY A 12 9.47 0.71 -8.09
C GLY A 12 10.14 0.43 -9.43
N LYS A 13 11.33 -0.17 -9.41
CA LYS A 13 12.17 -0.46 -10.60
C LYS A 13 11.60 -1.57 -11.51
N SER A 14 10.69 -2.40 -11.00
CA SER A 14 10.08 -3.53 -11.73
C SER A 14 11.11 -4.51 -12.38
N THR A 15 12.28 -4.65 -11.79
CA THR A 15 13.42 -5.41 -12.38
C THR A 15 13.12 -6.90 -12.55
N ARG A 16 12.23 -7.47 -11.71
CA ARG A 16 11.83 -8.88 -11.77
C ARG A 16 10.71 -9.15 -12.79
N PHE A 17 10.01 -8.11 -13.20
CA PHE A 17 8.92 -8.22 -14.16
C PHE A 17 9.46 -7.96 -15.57
N LYS A 18 9.76 -9.03 -16.29
CA LYS A 18 10.37 -8.98 -17.63
C LYS A 18 9.31 -8.64 -18.70
N SER A 19 8.92 -7.36 -18.78
CA SER A 19 7.99 -6.85 -19.80
C SER A 19 8.44 -5.49 -20.33
N THR A 20 8.23 -5.25 -21.61
CA THR A 20 8.55 -3.98 -22.29
C THR A 20 7.67 -2.82 -21.82
N LYS A 21 6.41 -3.09 -21.46
CA LYS A 21 5.46 -2.07 -20.93
C LYS A 21 5.67 -1.70 -19.46
N GLY A 22 6.47 -2.46 -18.71
CA GLY A 22 6.57 -2.32 -17.25
C GLY A 22 5.30 -2.82 -16.52
N LYS A 23 5.48 -3.30 -15.29
CA LYS A 23 4.43 -4.04 -14.55
C LYS A 23 3.15 -3.24 -14.29
N LEU A 24 3.26 -1.94 -14.00
CA LEU A 24 2.11 -1.10 -13.64
C LEU A 24 1.19 -0.79 -14.82
N LEU A 25 1.75 -0.86 -16.04
CA LEU A 25 1.07 -0.59 -17.29
C LEU A 25 0.59 -1.87 -17.98
N GLN A 26 0.89 -3.04 -17.42
CA GLN A 26 0.36 -4.30 -17.90
C GLN A 26 -1.15 -4.34 -17.69
N ASP A 27 -1.87 -4.82 -18.71
CA ASP A 27 -3.34 -4.89 -18.66
C ASP A 27 -3.80 -6.02 -17.73
N LEU A 28 -4.76 -5.70 -16.86
CA LEU A 28 -5.49 -6.64 -16.03
C LEU A 28 -6.98 -6.39 -16.30
N ALA A 29 -7.67 -7.37 -16.89
CA ALA A 29 -9.07 -7.24 -17.30
C ALA A 29 -9.39 -5.94 -18.08
N GLY A 30 -8.54 -5.60 -19.08
CA GLY A 30 -8.74 -4.46 -19.97
C GLY A 30 -8.32 -3.10 -19.42
N LEU A 31 -7.73 -3.05 -18.22
CA LEU A 31 -7.20 -1.81 -17.64
C LEU A 31 -5.77 -2.02 -17.14
N PRO A 32 -4.87 -1.02 -17.23
CA PRO A 32 -3.57 -1.07 -16.58
C PRO A 32 -3.69 -1.40 -15.09
N ILE A 33 -2.79 -2.23 -14.56
CA ILE A 33 -2.76 -2.65 -13.15
C ILE A 33 -2.96 -1.46 -12.20
N ILE A 34 -2.23 -0.38 -12.39
CA ILE A 34 -2.32 0.81 -11.54
C ILE A 34 -3.71 1.48 -11.59
N SER A 35 -4.46 1.31 -12.69
CA SER A 35 -5.80 1.92 -12.85
C SER A 35 -6.81 1.32 -11.87
N HIS A 36 -6.66 0.06 -11.48
CA HIS A 36 -7.50 -0.55 -10.44
C HIS A 36 -7.33 0.16 -9.10
N VAL A 37 -6.08 0.43 -8.70
CA VAL A 37 -5.74 1.15 -7.47
C VAL A 37 -6.17 2.62 -7.55
N TYR A 38 -5.92 3.27 -8.70
CA TYR A 38 -6.35 4.65 -8.93
C TYR A 38 -7.87 4.82 -8.81
N ASN A 39 -8.66 3.90 -9.35
CA ASN A 39 -10.12 3.93 -9.27
C ASN A 39 -10.62 3.84 -7.82
N ILE A 40 -9.94 3.08 -6.95
CA ILE A 40 -10.22 3.07 -5.51
C ILE A 40 -9.83 4.40 -4.87
N ALA A 41 -8.63 4.92 -5.17
CA ALA A 41 -8.15 6.20 -4.67
C ALA A 41 -9.10 7.35 -5.04
N LYS A 42 -9.61 7.36 -6.27
CA LYS A 42 -10.55 8.38 -6.76
C LYS A 42 -11.88 8.38 -6.00
N LYS A 43 -12.41 7.20 -5.66
CA LYS A 43 -13.63 7.07 -4.84
C LYS A 43 -13.43 7.57 -3.41
N ILE A 44 -12.21 7.55 -2.88
CA ILE A 44 -11.87 7.98 -1.51
C ILE A 44 -11.52 9.47 -1.46
N SER A 45 -10.66 9.93 -2.36
CA SER A 45 -9.99 11.25 -2.29
C SER A 45 -10.41 12.23 -3.37
N GLY A 46 -11.22 11.82 -4.34
CA GLY A 46 -11.59 12.64 -5.49
C GLY A 46 -10.34 13.02 -6.30
N ARG A 47 -10.09 14.32 -6.46
CA ARG A 47 -8.90 14.85 -7.18
C ARG A 47 -7.64 14.97 -6.30
N LYS A 48 -7.68 14.62 -5.03
CA LYS A 48 -6.56 14.75 -4.09
C LYS A 48 -5.67 13.51 -4.11
N ILE A 49 -5.21 13.14 -5.30
CA ILE A 49 -4.37 11.95 -5.55
C ILE A 49 -2.99 12.40 -5.97
N ILE A 50 -1.98 11.85 -5.33
CA ILE A 50 -0.57 12.05 -5.64
C ILE A 50 -0.01 10.69 -6.07
N ILE A 51 0.57 10.63 -7.27
CA ILE A 51 1.25 9.44 -7.77
C ILE A 51 2.75 9.66 -7.68
N VAL A 52 3.40 8.87 -6.83
CA VAL A 52 4.86 8.89 -6.72
C VAL A 52 5.42 7.91 -7.74
N CYS A 53 6.10 8.42 -8.74
CA CYS A 53 6.62 7.70 -9.90
C CYS A 53 8.15 7.83 -10.02
N ASN A 54 8.73 7.15 -10.99
CA ASN A 54 10.12 7.31 -11.39
C ASN A 54 10.22 8.00 -12.76
N LYS A 55 11.46 8.31 -13.19
CA LYS A 55 11.69 8.99 -14.47
C LYS A 55 11.23 8.17 -15.69
N ASN A 56 11.21 6.85 -15.58
CA ASN A 56 10.92 5.97 -16.71
C ASN A 56 9.43 5.78 -16.98
N ASN A 57 8.57 5.89 -15.93
CA ASN A 57 7.14 5.65 -16.05
C ASN A 57 6.25 6.89 -15.93
N ILE A 58 6.83 8.06 -15.63
CA ILE A 58 6.04 9.30 -15.43
C ILE A 58 5.28 9.73 -16.67
N ARG A 59 5.84 9.55 -17.86
CA ARG A 59 5.23 9.98 -19.13
C ARG A 59 3.94 9.19 -19.38
N GLU A 60 4.02 7.89 -19.28
CA GLU A 60 2.89 6.98 -19.49
C GLU A 60 1.83 7.15 -18.39
N LEU A 61 2.24 7.31 -17.13
CA LEU A 61 1.28 7.56 -16.04
C LEU A 61 0.54 8.88 -16.20
N LYS A 62 1.20 9.94 -16.69
CA LYS A 62 0.55 11.21 -17.00
C LYS A 62 -0.45 11.11 -18.14
N SER A 63 -0.20 10.27 -19.15
CA SER A 63 -1.17 10.05 -20.23
C SER A 63 -2.41 9.29 -19.77
N LEU A 64 -2.29 8.44 -18.74
CA LEU A 64 -3.41 7.69 -18.17
C LEU A 64 -4.28 8.52 -17.22
N PHE A 65 -3.67 9.43 -16.46
CA PHE A 65 -4.35 10.13 -15.37
C PHE A 65 -4.06 11.63 -15.43
N SER A 66 -5.01 12.42 -15.93
CA SER A 66 -4.87 13.88 -16.10
C SER A 66 -5.16 14.69 -14.84
N ASP A 67 -5.86 14.10 -13.85
CA ASP A 67 -6.38 14.80 -12.68
C ASP A 67 -5.63 14.43 -11.36
N CYS A 68 -4.35 14.10 -11.49
CA CYS A 68 -3.45 13.76 -10.38
C CYS A 68 -2.24 14.69 -10.29
N ILE A 69 -1.63 14.72 -9.11
CA ILE A 69 -0.31 15.31 -8.92
C ILE A 69 0.73 14.19 -9.09
N PHE A 70 1.73 14.41 -9.95
CA PHE A 70 2.82 13.47 -10.17
C PHE A 70 4.09 13.97 -9.51
N VAL A 71 4.75 13.09 -8.75
CA VAL A 71 5.98 13.39 -8.03
C VAL A 71 7.03 12.34 -8.39
N ILE A 72 8.22 12.79 -8.78
CA ILE A 72 9.34 11.88 -9.06
C ILE A 72 10.08 11.57 -7.77
N GLN A 73 10.17 10.28 -7.43
CA GLN A 73 11.11 9.81 -6.43
C GLN A 73 12.52 9.81 -7.02
N LYS A 74 13.34 10.76 -6.61
CA LYS A 74 14.72 10.95 -7.16
C LYS A 74 15.64 9.77 -6.82
N LYS A 75 15.58 9.26 -5.58
CA LYS A 75 16.33 8.10 -5.09
C LYS A 75 15.36 7.00 -4.71
N GLN A 76 15.53 5.83 -5.30
CA GLN A 76 14.68 4.65 -5.03
C GLN A 76 15.25 3.85 -3.85
N ASP A 77 15.28 4.48 -2.69
CA ASP A 77 15.88 4.04 -1.43
C ASP A 77 14.81 3.79 -0.35
N GLY A 78 13.69 3.20 -0.75
CA GLY A 78 12.65 2.71 0.14
C GLY A 78 11.34 3.50 0.11
N THR A 79 10.33 2.91 0.76
CA THR A 79 8.95 3.43 0.82
C THR A 79 8.86 4.74 1.61
N ALA A 80 9.68 4.90 2.65
CA ALA A 80 9.74 6.11 3.47
C ALA A 80 10.08 7.34 2.61
N ASN A 81 11.09 7.23 1.74
CA ASN A 81 11.49 8.32 0.86
C ASN A 81 10.50 8.57 -0.28
N ALA A 82 9.79 7.54 -0.74
CA ALA A 82 8.68 7.72 -1.68
C ALA A 82 7.56 8.57 -1.07
N ILE A 83 7.16 8.28 0.16
CA ILE A 83 6.14 9.06 0.87
C ILE A 83 6.64 10.48 1.18
N LEU A 84 7.92 10.63 1.55
CA LEU A 84 8.53 11.94 1.81
C LEU A 84 8.50 12.84 0.56
N ALA A 85 8.70 12.28 -0.63
CA ALA A 85 8.61 13.03 -1.89
C ALA A 85 7.21 13.62 -2.12
N ALA A 86 6.14 12.96 -1.64
CA ALA A 86 4.77 13.45 -1.75
C ALA A 86 4.43 14.56 -0.73
N LYS A 87 5.24 14.75 0.33
CA LYS A 87 4.95 15.68 1.45
C LYS A 87 4.55 17.10 1.01
N PRO A 88 5.23 17.79 0.06
CA PRO A 88 4.87 19.16 -0.34
C PRO A 88 3.47 19.29 -0.94
N HIS A 89 2.89 18.19 -1.43
CA HIS A 89 1.60 18.15 -2.10
C HIS A 89 0.47 17.63 -1.21
N LEU A 90 0.77 17.25 0.03
CA LEU A 90 -0.21 16.74 0.99
C LEU A 90 -0.90 17.90 1.74
N LEU A 91 -1.94 18.44 1.13
CA LEU A 91 -2.69 19.57 1.69
C LEU A 91 -3.67 19.17 2.81
N ASN A 92 -4.02 17.89 2.91
CA ASN A 92 -4.96 17.39 3.90
C ASN A 92 -4.28 16.96 5.21
N LYS A 93 -5.06 17.04 6.32
CA LYS A 93 -4.60 16.60 7.65
C LYS A 93 -4.31 15.10 7.71
N ASN A 94 -4.90 14.30 6.82
CA ASN A 94 -4.72 12.85 6.76
C ASN A 94 -4.40 12.40 5.34
N PHE A 95 -3.62 11.34 5.22
CA PHE A 95 -3.38 10.71 3.91
C PHE A 95 -3.38 9.19 4.00
N LEU A 96 -3.83 8.58 2.90
CA LEU A 96 -3.86 7.15 2.65
C LEU A 96 -2.69 6.81 1.73
N VAL A 97 -1.94 5.76 2.04
CA VAL A 97 -0.89 5.20 1.19
C VAL A 97 -1.39 3.92 0.56
N LEU A 98 -1.29 3.83 -0.76
CA LEU A 98 -1.59 2.65 -1.57
C LEU A 98 -0.38 2.29 -2.43
N PHE A 99 -0.28 1.01 -2.81
CA PHE A 99 0.73 0.52 -3.73
C PHE A 99 0.12 0.32 -5.11
N GLY A 100 0.73 0.90 -6.14
CA GLY A 100 0.21 0.85 -7.51
C GLY A 100 0.18 -0.54 -8.15
N ASP A 101 0.89 -1.49 -7.54
CA ASP A 101 1.00 -2.88 -7.96
C ASP A 101 0.15 -3.88 -7.17
N VAL A 102 -0.78 -3.40 -6.32
CA VAL A 102 -1.71 -4.21 -5.52
C VAL A 102 -3.14 -4.02 -6.04
N PRO A 103 -3.49 -4.57 -7.22
CA PRO A 103 -4.74 -4.23 -7.92
C PRO A 103 -6.01 -4.82 -7.31
N LEU A 104 -5.89 -5.87 -6.47
CA LEU A 104 -7.03 -6.56 -5.88
C LEU A 104 -7.58 -5.89 -4.61
N ILE A 105 -6.94 -4.81 -4.14
CA ILE A 105 -7.42 -4.07 -2.97
C ILE A 105 -8.86 -3.59 -3.19
N THR A 106 -9.71 -3.78 -2.18
CA THR A 106 -11.12 -3.46 -2.31
C THR A 106 -11.51 -2.14 -1.64
N LEU A 107 -12.55 -1.50 -2.17
CA LEU A 107 -13.14 -0.33 -1.53
C LEU A 107 -13.68 -0.65 -0.13
N LYS A 108 -14.13 -1.89 0.12
CA LYS A 108 -14.62 -2.36 1.41
C LYS A 108 -13.50 -2.33 2.45
N SER A 109 -12.33 -2.88 2.15
CA SER A 109 -11.17 -2.90 3.05
C SER A 109 -10.66 -1.49 3.36
N ILE A 110 -10.64 -0.59 2.36
CA ILE A 110 -10.29 0.82 2.59
C ILE A 110 -11.33 1.53 3.46
N LYS A 111 -12.63 1.29 3.26
CA LYS A 111 -13.68 1.86 4.14
C LYS A 111 -13.55 1.34 5.56
N ASN A 112 -13.24 0.06 5.76
CA ASN A 112 -12.99 -0.52 7.08
C ASN A 112 -11.79 0.16 7.77
N LEU A 113 -10.69 0.38 7.03
CA LEU A 113 -9.53 1.12 7.50
C LEU A 113 -9.90 2.54 7.95
N ILE A 114 -10.68 3.27 7.14
CA ILE A 114 -11.12 4.64 7.44
C ILE A 114 -12.02 4.66 8.69
N ASN A 115 -12.95 3.72 8.81
CA ASN A 115 -13.83 3.60 9.96
C ASN A 115 -13.03 3.29 11.24
N LYS A 116 -12.07 2.39 11.16
CA LYS A 116 -11.17 2.05 12.27
C LYS A 116 -10.32 3.25 12.71
N PHE A 117 -9.81 4.01 11.75
CA PHE A 117 -9.05 5.24 12.01
C PHE A 117 -9.88 6.28 12.74
N LYS A 118 -11.16 6.47 12.33
CA LYS A 118 -12.06 7.44 12.94
C LYS A 118 -12.54 7.02 14.34
N SER A 119 -12.97 5.76 14.50
CA SER A 119 -13.55 5.25 15.74
C SER A 119 -12.55 5.23 16.90
N ASN A 120 -11.30 4.93 16.63
CA ASN A 120 -10.28 4.82 17.66
C ASN A 120 -9.56 6.13 17.98
N LYS A 121 -9.88 7.24 17.27
CA LYS A 121 -9.16 8.53 17.39
C LYS A 121 -7.63 8.35 17.34
N THR A 122 -7.14 7.35 16.57
CA THR A 122 -5.73 6.97 16.53
C THR A 122 -4.91 7.95 15.71
N SER A 123 -3.60 7.85 15.83
CA SER A 123 -2.66 8.61 15.01
C SER A 123 -2.46 8.01 13.63
N GLY A 124 -2.75 6.72 13.50
CA GLY A 124 -2.71 5.97 12.26
C GLY A 124 -3.46 4.63 12.38
N SER A 125 -3.84 4.10 11.24
CA SER A 125 -4.39 2.76 11.07
C SER A 125 -3.76 2.12 9.86
N MET A 126 -3.60 0.80 9.86
CA MET A 126 -3.04 0.06 8.75
C MET A 126 -3.90 -1.15 8.37
N ILE A 127 -3.74 -1.62 7.14
CA ILE A 127 -4.27 -2.92 6.73
C ILE A 127 -3.19 -3.98 7.01
N THR A 128 -3.64 -5.10 7.54
CA THR A 128 -2.88 -6.33 7.74
C THR A 128 -3.63 -7.48 7.09
N PHE A 129 -2.99 -8.62 6.92
CA PHE A 129 -3.63 -9.83 6.43
C PHE A 129 -2.99 -11.05 7.10
N GLN A 130 -3.74 -12.16 7.16
CA GLN A 130 -3.23 -13.45 7.61
C GLN A 130 -2.63 -14.16 6.40
N ALA A 131 -1.31 -14.27 6.34
CA ALA A 131 -0.64 -14.94 5.24
C ALA A 131 -0.68 -16.47 5.42
N SER A 132 -1.02 -17.18 4.36
CA SER A 132 -0.85 -18.63 4.27
C SER A 132 0.63 -19.00 4.33
N ASN A 133 1.45 -18.29 3.56
CA ASN A 133 2.91 -18.30 3.64
C ASN A 133 3.43 -16.88 3.92
N PRO A 134 3.93 -16.59 5.14
CA PRO A 134 4.37 -15.26 5.50
C PRO A 134 5.76 -14.86 4.97
N SER A 135 6.48 -15.76 4.28
CA SER A 135 7.81 -15.48 3.72
C SER A 135 7.80 -14.26 2.80
N GLY A 136 8.78 -13.38 2.98
CA GLY A 136 8.92 -12.13 2.21
C GLY A 136 8.08 -10.96 2.72
N TYR A 137 7.17 -11.17 3.69
CA TYR A 137 6.38 -10.10 4.28
C TYR A 137 6.91 -9.68 5.66
N GLY A 138 6.79 -8.40 6.01
CA GLY A 138 7.03 -7.93 7.37
C GLY A 138 5.98 -8.49 8.35
N ARG A 139 6.42 -9.00 9.49
CA ARG A 139 5.55 -9.52 10.54
C ARG A 139 5.03 -8.40 11.42
N VAL A 140 3.72 -8.37 11.64
CA VAL A 140 3.09 -7.36 12.50
C VAL A 140 2.96 -7.94 13.92
N ILE A 141 3.72 -7.37 14.84
CA ILE A 141 3.67 -7.73 16.26
C ILE A 141 2.70 -6.78 16.94
N THR A 142 1.75 -7.34 17.68
CA THR A 142 0.68 -6.57 18.32
C THR A 142 0.73 -6.70 19.85
N LYS A 143 0.28 -5.63 20.55
CA LYS A 143 0.05 -5.64 21.98
C LYS A 143 -1.24 -4.87 22.26
N ASN A 144 -2.17 -5.44 23.05
CA ASN A 144 -3.47 -4.85 23.37
C ASN A 144 -4.25 -4.39 22.14
N ASN A 145 -4.33 -5.23 21.10
CA ASN A 145 -4.99 -4.93 19.83
C ASN A 145 -4.47 -3.66 19.11
N LYS A 146 -3.21 -3.32 19.35
CA LYS A 146 -2.48 -2.23 18.68
C LYS A 146 -1.17 -2.76 18.09
N VAL A 147 -0.71 -2.11 17.04
CA VAL A 147 0.59 -2.44 16.44
C VAL A 147 1.69 -1.98 17.38
N LEU A 148 2.51 -2.93 17.84
CA LEU A 148 3.70 -2.66 18.62
C LEU A 148 4.86 -2.31 17.69
N LYS A 149 5.22 -3.23 16.80
CA LYS A 149 6.29 -3.08 15.81
C LYS A 149 6.03 -3.95 14.59
N ILE A 150 6.76 -3.69 13.52
CA ILE A 150 6.81 -4.55 12.34
C ILE A 150 8.26 -5.01 12.18
N VAL A 151 8.45 -6.31 12.01
CA VAL A 151 9.76 -6.91 11.78
C VAL A 151 9.82 -7.43 10.35
N GLU A 152 10.76 -6.91 9.56
CA GLU A 152 10.97 -7.37 8.19
C GLU A 152 11.40 -8.85 8.17
N ASP A 153 10.99 -9.61 7.16
CA ASP A 153 11.20 -11.05 7.07
C ASP A 153 12.66 -11.47 7.35
N PHE A 154 13.61 -10.79 6.73
CA PHE A 154 15.05 -11.07 6.90
C PHE A 154 15.64 -10.70 8.28
N LYS A 155 14.85 -10.05 9.15
CA LYS A 155 15.22 -9.69 10.52
C LYS A 155 14.51 -10.53 11.58
N THR A 156 13.59 -11.41 11.17
CA THR A 156 12.79 -12.20 12.10
C THR A 156 13.62 -13.27 12.80
N ASN A 157 13.35 -13.46 14.09
CA ASN A 157 13.81 -14.63 14.84
C ASN A 157 12.84 -15.81 14.64
N ASN A 158 13.17 -16.98 15.21
CA ASN A 158 12.39 -18.22 15.06
C ASN A 158 10.92 -18.08 15.52
N GLU A 159 10.65 -17.32 16.57
CA GLU A 159 9.28 -17.10 17.05
C GLU A 159 8.54 -16.11 16.17
N GLU A 160 9.20 -15.04 15.72
CA GLU A 160 8.62 -14.05 14.84
C GLU A 160 8.29 -14.63 13.46
N GLN A 161 9.07 -15.62 12.96
CA GLN A 161 8.78 -16.33 11.70
C GLN A 161 7.44 -17.06 11.71
N LYS A 162 6.98 -17.54 12.88
CA LYS A 162 5.69 -18.24 13.03
C LYS A 162 4.47 -17.31 12.92
N ILE A 163 4.69 -16.00 13.05
CA ILE A 163 3.63 -15.00 13.00
C ILE A 163 3.10 -14.88 11.56
N LYS A 164 1.80 -15.16 11.40
CA LYS A 164 1.11 -15.07 10.09
C LYS A 164 0.48 -13.70 9.82
N LEU A 165 0.38 -12.83 10.82
CA LEU A 165 -0.14 -11.48 10.64
C LEU A 165 0.93 -10.62 9.94
N CYS A 166 0.66 -10.27 8.69
CA CYS A 166 1.60 -9.60 7.80
C CYS A 166 1.23 -8.16 7.49
N ASN A 167 2.26 -7.36 7.24
CA ASN A 167 2.16 -5.97 6.83
C ASN A 167 1.80 -5.86 5.34
N SER A 168 0.71 -5.16 5.03
CA SER A 168 0.33 -4.84 3.65
C SER A 168 1.03 -3.60 3.11
N GLY A 169 1.60 -2.76 3.98
CA GLY A 169 2.09 -1.43 3.65
C GLY A 169 1.01 -0.37 3.46
N VAL A 170 -0.27 -0.74 3.35
CA VAL A 170 -1.40 0.20 3.23
C VAL A 170 -1.68 0.83 4.58
N LEU A 171 -1.62 2.16 4.65
CA LEU A 171 -1.80 2.90 5.89
C LEU A 171 -2.55 4.22 5.68
N LEU A 172 -3.31 4.61 6.70
CA LEU A 172 -3.99 5.90 6.82
C LEU A 172 -3.47 6.61 8.07
N VAL A 173 -2.93 7.81 7.90
CA VAL A 173 -2.19 8.52 8.95
C VAL A 173 -2.52 10.00 9.02
N LYS A 174 -2.26 10.62 10.18
CA LYS A 174 -2.24 12.07 10.35
C LYS A 174 -0.94 12.63 9.81
N SER A 175 -1.01 13.55 8.83
CA SER A 175 0.15 14.05 8.07
C SER A 175 1.26 14.62 8.97
N ASN A 176 0.94 15.59 9.83
CA ASN A 176 1.95 16.26 10.65
C ASN A 176 2.70 15.28 11.56
N LEU A 177 1.95 14.42 12.28
CA LEU A 177 2.54 13.47 13.20
C LEU A 177 3.39 12.43 12.47
N PHE A 178 2.94 12.00 11.28
CA PHE A 178 3.67 11.04 10.48
C PHE A 178 5.04 11.58 10.06
N PHE A 179 5.10 12.77 9.49
CA PHE A 179 6.36 13.34 9.03
C PHE A 179 7.32 13.71 10.17
N ASN A 180 6.80 14.12 11.32
CA ASN A 180 7.61 14.34 12.52
C ASN A 180 8.25 13.01 13.00
N ASN A 181 7.53 11.91 13.00
CA ASN A 181 8.06 10.62 13.40
C ASN A 181 8.96 10.01 12.32
N LEU A 182 8.66 10.23 11.03
CA LEU A 182 9.50 9.77 9.92
C LEU A 182 10.92 10.34 9.98
N SER A 183 11.08 11.58 10.48
CA SER A 183 12.39 12.20 10.66
C SER A 183 13.22 11.53 11.77
N GLN A 184 12.57 10.83 12.72
CA GLN A 184 13.23 10.16 13.84
C GLN A 184 13.73 8.75 13.48
N ILE A 185 13.33 8.20 12.33
CA ILE A 185 13.81 6.89 11.88
C ILE A 185 15.34 6.97 11.65
N LYS A 186 16.06 6.14 12.40
CA LYS A 186 17.51 5.99 12.23
C LYS A 186 17.82 5.25 10.93
N ALA A 187 18.88 5.66 10.26
CA ALA A 187 19.37 4.91 9.11
C ALA A 187 20.02 3.61 9.60
N HIS A 188 19.58 2.49 9.07
CA HIS A 188 20.16 1.20 9.30
C HIS A 188 21.04 0.82 8.11
N ASN A 189 22.16 0.17 8.36
CA ASN A 189 23.13 -0.37 7.41
C ASN A 189 24.06 0.66 6.69
N VAL A 190 25.03 0.10 5.96
CA VAL A 190 26.02 0.85 5.16
C VAL A 190 25.37 1.71 4.07
N LYS A 191 24.20 1.32 3.58
CA LYS A 191 23.42 2.06 2.55
C LYS A 191 22.57 3.19 3.11
N LYS A 192 22.59 3.41 4.43
CA LYS A 192 21.78 4.43 5.12
C LYS A 192 20.27 4.34 4.79
N GLU A 193 19.75 3.15 4.58
CA GLU A 193 18.33 2.91 4.29
C GLU A 193 17.48 3.14 5.53
N LYS A 194 16.39 3.87 5.36
CA LYS A 194 15.35 4.07 6.38
C LYS A 194 14.19 3.14 6.11
N PHE A 195 13.97 2.19 6.98
CA PHE A 195 12.83 1.27 6.87
C PHE A 195 11.57 1.92 7.44
N LEU A 196 10.55 2.07 6.61
CA LEU A 196 9.26 2.61 7.07
C LEU A 196 8.66 1.86 8.25
N PRO A 197 8.76 0.53 8.36
CA PRO A 197 8.30 -0.22 9.52
C PRO A 197 8.80 0.24 10.89
N ASP A 198 9.97 0.84 10.97
CA ASP A 198 10.52 1.33 12.25
C ASP A 198 9.66 2.45 12.87
N ILE A 199 8.82 3.11 12.07
CA ILE A 199 7.92 4.17 12.55
C ILE A 199 6.88 3.65 13.55
N PHE A 200 6.46 2.38 13.43
CA PHE A 200 5.40 1.83 14.28
C PHE A 200 5.85 1.71 15.73
N GLU A 201 7.09 1.32 15.97
CA GLU A 201 7.66 1.27 17.32
C GLU A 201 7.82 2.68 17.92
N ILE A 202 8.20 3.67 17.12
CA ILE A 202 8.24 5.08 17.55
C ILE A 202 6.85 5.53 18.01
N TYR A 203 5.82 5.24 17.25
CA TYR A 203 4.44 5.58 17.62
C TYR A 203 3.98 4.85 18.87
N PHE A 204 4.34 3.57 19.02
CA PHE A 204 3.99 2.79 20.20
C PHE A 204 4.61 3.38 21.47
N ASN A 205 5.89 3.70 21.42
CA ASN A 205 6.65 4.29 22.54
C ASN A 205 6.17 5.69 22.92
N GLN A 206 5.55 6.42 21.97
CA GLN A 206 4.90 7.71 22.24
C GLN A 206 3.47 7.58 22.78
N ASN A 207 2.99 6.40 23.15
CA ASN A 207 1.60 6.12 23.54
C ASN A 207 0.56 6.53 22.47
N LYS A 208 0.94 6.47 21.20
CA LYS A 208 0.09 6.79 20.04
C LYS A 208 0.05 5.65 19.01
N PRO A 209 -0.12 4.37 19.43
CA PRO A 209 0.04 3.23 18.57
C PRO A 209 -0.98 3.23 17.43
N PHE A 210 -0.61 2.56 16.33
CA PHE A 210 -1.52 2.31 15.23
C PHE A 210 -2.58 1.28 15.61
N SER A 211 -3.79 1.50 15.12
CA SER A 211 -4.78 0.44 15.00
C SER A 211 -4.60 -0.31 13.68
N TYR A 212 -5.20 -1.49 13.57
CA TYR A 212 -5.16 -2.26 12.33
C TYR A 212 -6.52 -2.88 12.01
N VAL A 213 -6.70 -3.23 10.75
CA VAL A 213 -7.79 -4.05 10.25
C VAL A 213 -7.20 -5.21 9.46
N VAL A 214 -7.84 -6.37 9.52
CA VAL A 214 -7.42 -7.54 8.75
C VAL A 214 -8.28 -7.63 7.50
N CYS A 215 -7.67 -7.82 6.33
CA CYS A 215 -8.35 -8.10 5.08
C CYS A 215 -8.03 -9.52 4.57
N LEU A 216 -8.59 -9.91 3.43
CA LEU A 216 -8.24 -11.14 2.76
C LEU A 216 -6.81 -11.05 2.21
N GLU A 217 -6.05 -12.14 2.29
CA GLU A 217 -4.68 -12.22 1.75
C GLU A 217 -4.64 -11.86 0.26
N GLU A 218 -5.60 -12.32 -0.51
CA GLU A 218 -5.71 -12.07 -1.95
C GLU A 218 -5.74 -10.57 -2.29
N GLU A 219 -6.37 -9.75 -1.45
CA GLU A 219 -6.43 -8.29 -1.66
C GLU A 219 -5.05 -7.63 -1.59
N MET A 220 -4.09 -8.25 -0.94
CA MET A 220 -2.73 -7.70 -0.70
C MET A 220 -1.66 -8.31 -1.60
N LEU A 221 -2.05 -9.15 -2.55
CA LEU A 221 -1.12 -9.68 -3.53
C LEU A 221 -0.62 -8.57 -4.45
N GLY A 222 0.70 -8.43 -4.50
CA GLY A 222 1.37 -7.46 -5.35
C GLY A 222 1.96 -8.12 -6.60
N VAL A 223 1.84 -7.49 -7.74
CA VAL A 223 2.47 -7.94 -8.99
C VAL A 223 3.96 -7.63 -8.95
N ASN A 224 4.83 -8.63 -8.82
CA ASN A 224 6.27 -8.49 -8.84
C ASN A 224 6.94 -9.32 -9.96
N THR A 225 6.35 -10.47 -10.29
CA THR A 225 6.78 -11.40 -11.33
C THR A 225 5.63 -11.68 -12.29
N LEU A 226 5.90 -12.40 -13.37
CA LEU A 226 4.84 -12.87 -14.30
C LEU A 226 3.94 -13.91 -13.62
N GLU A 227 4.50 -14.73 -12.73
CA GLU A 227 3.74 -15.71 -11.96
C GLU A 227 2.73 -15.00 -11.02
N ASP A 228 3.16 -13.92 -10.34
CA ASP A 228 2.24 -13.10 -9.54
C ASP A 228 1.12 -12.54 -10.41
N TYR A 229 1.46 -12.05 -11.61
CA TYR A 229 0.48 -11.50 -12.54
C TYR A 229 -0.56 -12.55 -12.95
N ILE A 230 -0.12 -13.75 -13.36
CA ILE A 230 -1.04 -14.84 -13.75
C ILE A 230 -1.96 -15.21 -12.60
N LYS A 231 -1.41 -15.34 -11.37
CA LYS A 231 -2.20 -15.64 -10.18
C LYS A 231 -3.25 -14.56 -9.90
N ILE A 232 -2.85 -13.30 -9.97
CA ILE A 232 -3.72 -12.14 -9.73
C ILE A 232 -4.79 -12.03 -10.80
N ASP A 233 -4.45 -12.27 -12.07
CA ASP A 233 -5.44 -12.28 -13.16
C ASP A 233 -6.49 -13.36 -12.95
N ALA A 234 -6.10 -14.58 -12.62
CA ALA A 234 -7.02 -15.69 -12.34
C ALA A 234 -7.99 -15.33 -11.19
N ILE A 235 -7.50 -14.75 -10.10
CA ILE A 235 -8.34 -14.31 -8.96
C ILE A 235 -9.30 -13.20 -9.41
N TYR A 236 -8.83 -12.24 -10.21
CA TYR A 236 -9.64 -11.14 -10.70
C TYR A 236 -10.76 -11.65 -11.62
N GLN A 237 -10.44 -12.54 -12.58
CA GLN A 237 -11.42 -13.16 -13.48
C GLN A 237 -12.48 -13.94 -12.69
N HIS A 238 -12.06 -14.75 -11.73
CA HIS A 238 -13.00 -15.48 -10.87
C HIS A 238 -13.93 -14.52 -10.09
N THR A 239 -13.40 -13.41 -9.60
CA THR A 239 -14.18 -12.38 -8.91
C THR A 239 -15.23 -11.73 -9.84
N LEU A 240 -14.85 -11.46 -11.10
CA LEU A 240 -15.76 -10.92 -12.11
C LEU A 240 -16.87 -11.91 -12.46
N VAL A 241 -16.52 -13.17 -12.71
CA VAL A 241 -17.47 -14.25 -13.00
C VAL A 241 -18.49 -14.36 -11.87
N ASN A 242 -18.03 -14.47 -10.63
CA ASN A 242 -18.89 -14.53 -9.45
C ASN A 242 -19.82 -13.32 -9.31
N LYS A 243 -19.33 -12.11 -9.66
CA LYS A 243 -20.15 -10.89 -9.65
C LYS A 243 -21.31 -10.96 -10.67
N PHE A 244 -21.06 -11.51 -11.86
CA PHE A 244 -22.10 -11.68 -12.89
C PHE A 244 -23.08 -12.79 -12.54
N ILE A 245 -22.59 -13.95 -12.03
CA ILE A 245 -23.44 -15.04 -11.55
C ILE A 245 -24.43 -14.54 -10.48
N ARG A 246 -23.93 -13.76 -9.49
CA ARG A 246 -24.79 -13.17 -8.45
C ARG A 246 -25.83 -12.18 -8.99
N LYS A 247 -25.67 -11.69 -10.23
CA LYS A 247 -26.64 -10.87 -10.93
C LYS A 247 -27.57 -11.67 -11.85
N GLY A 248 -27.49 -13.00 -11.81
CA GLY A 248 -28.31 -13.89 -12.61
C GLY A 248 -27.80 -14.11 -14.04
N VAL A 249 -26.56 -13.76 -14.35
CA VAL A 249 -25.96 -14.02 -15.66
C VAL A 249 -25.38 -15.44 -15.66
N PHE A 250 -25.80 -16.25 -16.64
CA PHE A 250 -25.21 -17.54 -16.90
C PHE A 250 -23.90 -17.34 -17.68
N ILE A 251 -22.80 -17.87 -17.14
CA ILE A 251 -21.49 -17.89 -17.80
C ILE A 251 -21.11 -19.36 -18.01
N ILE A 252 -21.01 -19.77 -19.25
CA ILE A 252 -20.66 -21.12 -19.69
C ILE A 252 -19.19 -21.14 -20.10
#